data_862fb80630511fc68e7adb5749683338
#
_entry.id   862fb80630511fc68e7adb5749683338
#
_cell.length_a   1.000
_cell.length_b   1.000
_cell.length_c   1.000
_cell.angle_alpha   90.00
_cell.angle_beta   90.00
_cell.angle_gamma   90.00
#
_symmetry.space_group_name_H-M   'P 1'
#
loop_
_entity.id
_entity.type
_entity.pdbx_description
1 polymer ?
#
loop_
_entity_poly.entity_id
_entity_poly.type
_entity_poly.pdbx_seq_one_letter_code
_entity_poly.pdbx_strand_id
1 'polypeptide(L)'
;MTDKGPEPFATNIEVATLANTAFRDTLWTGKYLQLTVMSIPPGGVVGGEIHDDHDQFIRVESGKAKVVMGPRKDDITFDETVGDDWIALIPAGKFHNIINVGDDDLKLYSLYGPAEHLPGTRHETFADAAADPQETDLV
;
A
#
# COMPACT_ATOMS: atom_id res chain seq x y z
N MET A 1 3.85 14.64 4.23
CA MET A 1 5.00 14.84 3.32
C MET A 1 4.49 15.19 1.94
N THR A 2 5.24 15.95 1.16
CA THR A 2 4.84 16.35 -0.19
C THR A 2 5.43 15.38 -1.21
N ASP A 3 4.64 14.99 -2.21
CA ASP A 3 5.09 14.18 -3.34
C ASP A 3 6.23 14.91 -4.08
N LYS A 4 7.39 14.28 -4.19
CA LYS A 4 8.60 14.86 -4.81
C LYS A 4 8.75 14.50 -6.27
N GLY A 5 7.87 13.65 -6.79
CA GLY A 5 7.93 13.27 -8.20
C GLY A 5 7.52 14.43 -9.14
N PRO A 6 7.94 14.35 -10.40
CA PRO A 6 8.83 13.35 -10.99
C PRO A 6 10.32 13.67 -10.86
N GLU A 7 10.70 14.62 -10.00
CA GLU A 7 12.09 15.05 -9.85
C GLU A 7 12.95 13.94 -9.25
N PRO A 8 14.26 13.90 -9.53
CA PRO A 8 15.15 12.94 -8.87
C PRO A 8 15.04 13.07 -7.35
N PHE A 9 14.97 11.92 -6.67
CA PHE A 9 14.71 11.90 -5.23
C PHE A 9 15.42 10.70 -4.60
N ALA A 10 15.98 10.90 -3.43
CA ALA A 10 16.56 9.85 -2.60
C ALA A 10 16.15 10.08 -1.15
N THR A 11 15.83 8.99 -0.45
CA THR A 11 15.43 9.07 0.96
C THR A 11 15.83 7.79 1.69
N ASN A 12 15.94 7.85 3.01
CA ASN A 12 16.02 6.65 3.83
C ASN A 12 14.60 6.11 3.99
N ILE A 13 14.28 5.08 3.24
CA ILE A 13 12.89 4.56 3.19
C ILE A 13 12.44 3.95 4.52
N GLU A 14 13.33 3.33 5.28
CA GLU A 14 12.98 2.83 6.60
C GLU A 14 12.56 3.98 7.52
N VAL A 15 13.35 5.04 7.58
CA VAL A 15 13.03 6.21 8.41
C VAL A 15 11.70 6.84 7.97
N ALA A 16 11.53 7.04 6.67
CA ALA A 16 10.30 7.66 6.14
C ALA A 16 9.06 6.81 6.44
N THR A 17 9.16 5.50 6.28
CA THR A 17 8.06 4.57 6.51
C THR A 17 7.68 4.50 7.98
N LEU A 18 8.66 4.36 8.87
CA LEU A 18 8.43 4.28 10.32
C LEU A 18 7.88 5.59 10.89
N ALA A 19 8.28 6.73 10.35
CA ALA A 19 7.82 8.04 10.81
C ALA A 19 6.41 8.39 10.34
N ASN A 20 5.91 7.75 9.29
CA ASN A 20 4.61 8.06 8.74
C ASN A 20 3.49 7.59 9.65
N THR A 21 2.52 8.47 9.93
CA THR A 21 1.33 8.19 10.72
C THR A 21 0.04 8.22 9.92
N ALA A 22 0.11 8.67 8.66
CA ALA A 22 -1.05 8.70 7.78
C ALA A 22 -1.38 7.29 7.27
N PHE A 23 -2.65 7.03 7.03
CA PHE A 23 -3.06 5.77 6.38
C PHE A 23 -2.32 5.59 5.05
N ARG A 24 -2.27 6.64 4.22
CA ARG A 24 -1.50 6.66 2.97
C ARG A 24 -0.91 8.05 2.74
N ASP A 25 0.36 8.08 2.35
CA ASP A 25 1.01 9.31 1.90
C ASP A 25 1.88 8.99 0.69
N THR A 26 1.72 9.76 -0.37
CA THR A 26 2.47 9.57 -1.61
C THR A 26 3.76 10.38 -1.54
N LEU A 27 4.90 9.69 -1.64
CA LEU A 27 6.22 10.34 -1.54
C LEU A 27 6.79 10.71 -2.91
N TRP A 28 6.46 9.95 -3.96
CA TRP A 28 7.04 10.17 -5.28
C TRP A 28 6.17 9.57 -6.36
N THR A 29 5.89 10.33 -7.41
CA THR A 29 5.15 9.86 -8.59
C THR A 29 5.94 10.17 -9.85
N GLY A 30 6.37 9.13 -10.55
CA GLY A 30 7.08 9.23 -11.81
C GLY A 30 6.23 8.74 -12.96
N LYS A 31 6.88 8.58 -14.11
CA LYS A 31 6.21 8.11 -15.34
C LYS A 31 5.80 6.64 -15.23
N TYR A 32 6.62 5.80 -14.60
CA TYR A 32 6.42 4.34 -14.55
C TYR A 32 6.48 3.78 -13.14
N LEU A 33 6.57 4.62 -12.14
CA LEU A 33 6.73 4.17 -10.76
C LEU A 33 6.12 5.17 -9.79
N GLN A 34 5.52 4.66 -8.73
CA GLN A 34 4.99 5.50 -7.65
C GLN A 34 5.32 4.88 -6.31
N LEU A 35 5.79 5.69 -5.37
CA LEU A 35 6.12 5.28 -4.00
C LEU A 35 5.11 5.87 -3.02
N THR A 36 4.51 5.00 -2.21
CA THR A 36 3.65 5.42 -1.10
C THR A 36 4.10 4.77 0.20
N VAL A 37 3.83 5.43 1.32
CA VAL A 37 3.99 4.86 2.66
C VAL A 37 2.62 4.77 3.32
N MET A 38 2.45 3.74 4.17
CA MET A 38 1.18 3.52 4.87
C MET A 38 1.41 3.14 6.33
N SER A 39 0.46 3.56 7.17
CA SER A 39 0.36 3.14 8.57
C SER A 39 -1.06 2.65 8.81
N ILE A 40 -1.19 1.40 9.27
CA ILE A 40 -2.49 0.75 9.44
C ILE A 40 -2.60 0.29 10.89
N PRO A 41 -3.63 0.73 11.64
CA PRO A 41 -3.77 0.36 13.05
C PRO A 41 -4.10 -1.13 13.20
N PRO A 42 -3.91 -1.70 14.42
CA PRO A 42 -4.28 -3.08 14.68
C PRO A 42 -5.73 -3.37 14.27
N GLY A 43 -5.94 -4.49 13.59
CA GLY A 43 -7.26 -4.87 13.05
C GLY A 43 -7.67 -4.12 11.79
N GLY A 44 -6.90 -3.10 11.39
CA GLY A 44 -7.18 -2.35 10.16
C GLY A 44 -6.75 -3.12 8.91
N VAL A 45 -7.18 -2.61 7.77
CA VAL A 45 -6.91 -3.20 6.45
C VAL A 45 -6.47 -2.12 5.47
N VAL A 46 -5.71 -2.52 4.45
CA VAL A 46 -5.47 -1.65 3.29
C VAL A 46 -6.77 -1.49 2.50
N GLY A 47 -7.54 -2.55 2.41
CA GLY A 47 -8.78 -2.61 1.65
C GLY A 47 -8.66 -3.58 0.49
N GLY A 48 -9.74 -4.31 0.21
CA GLY A 48 -9.76 -5.24 -0.92
C GLY A 48 -9.71 -4.45 -2.23
N GLU A 49 -8.77 -4.78 -3.10
CA GLU A 49 -8.50 -4.04 -4.34
C GLU A 49 -8.15 -4.96 -5.49
N ILE A 50 -8.44 -4.49 -6.71
CA ILE A 50 -7.94 -5.08 -7.96
C ILE A 50 -7.34 -3.93 -8.77
N HIS A 51 -6.08 -4.09 -9.17
CA HIS A 51 -5.36 -3.14 -10.03
C HIS A 51 -5.14 -3.82 -11.38
N ASP A 52 -5.89 -3.41 -12.40
CA ASP A 52 -5.87 -4.10 -13.70
C ASP A 52 -4.66 -3.74 -14.57
N ASP A 53 -4.06 -2.59 -14.37
CA ASP A 53 -3.08 -2.01 -15.28
C ASP A 53 -1.71 -1.75 -14.67
N HIS A 54 -1.42 -2.27 -13.47
CA HIS A 54 -0.11 -2.15 -12.85
C HIS A 54 0.15 -3.26 -11.85
N ASP A 55 1.43 -3.54 -11.62
CA ASP A 55 1.89 -4.40 -10.54
C ASP A 55 2.17 -3.59 -9.30
N GLN A 56 2.19 -4.25 -8.15
CA GLN A 56 2.49 -3.61 -6.88
C GLN A 56 3.51 -4.43 -6.09
N PHE A 57 4.47 -3.73 -5.52
CA PHE A 57 5.45 -4.27 -4.58
C PHE A 57 5.15 -3.67 -3.20
N ILE A 58 5.14 -4.50 -2.17
CA ILE A 58 4.98 -4.05 -0.78
C ILE A 58 6.14 -4.57 0.04
N ARG A 59 6.69 -3.71 0.90
CA ARG A 59 7.63 -4.12 1.93
C ARG A 59 7.12 -3.72 3.30
N VAL A 60 7.14 -4.68 4.25
CA VAL A 60 6.80 -4.43 5.65
C VAL A 60 8.05 -3.96 6.38
N GLU A 61 8.00 -2.76 6.97
CA GLU A 61 9.07 -2.22 7.78
C GLU A 61 8.86 -2.48 9.28
N SER A 62 7.62 -2.58 9.73
CA SER A 62 7.29 -2.90 11.12
C SER A 62 5.88 -3.44 11.23
N GLY A 63 5.71 -4.47 12.03
CA GLY A 63 4.40 -5.06 12.29
C GLY A 63 4.23 -6.43 11.66
N LYS A 64 2.99 -6.89 11.66
CA LYS A 64 2.63 -8.22 11.18
C LYS A 64 1.36 -8.14 10.34
N ALA A 65 1.41 -8.69 9.15
CA ALA A 65 0.33 -8.59 8.19
C ALA A 65 -0.06 -9.95 7.63
N LYS A 66 -1.32 -10.09 7.29
CA LYS A 66 -1.83 -11.19 6.47
C LYS A 66 -2.08 -10.65 5.08
N VAL A 67 -1.44 -11.26 4.10
CA VAL A 67 -1.60 -10.89 2.68
C VAL A 67 -2.42 -11.98 2.01
N VAL A 68 -3.57 -11.59 1.45
CA VAL A 68 -4.47 -12.51 0.75
C VAL A 68 -4.63 -12.04 -0.68
N MET A 69 -4.63 -13.00 -1.61
CA MET A 69 -4.80 -12.74 -3.05
C MET A 69 -5.59 -13.88 -3.70
N GLY A 70 -6.20 -13.58 -4.82
CA GLY A 70 -6.91 -14.57 -5.64
C GLY A 70 -7.45 -13.97 -6.92
N PRO A 71 -8.10 -14.79 -7.77
CA PRO A 71 -8.70 -14.29 -9.01
C PRO A 71 -9.80 -13.26 -8.75
N ARG A 72 -10.47 -13.34 -7.59
CA ARG A 72 -11.53 -12.42 -7.17
C ARG A 72 -11.72 -12.52 -5.66
N LYS A 73 -12.51 -11.61 -5.11
CA LYS A 73 -12.72 -11.42 -3.68
C LYS A 73 -13.20 -12.68 -2.96
N ASP A 74 -14.02 -13.49 -3.59
CA ASP A 74 -14.60 -14.71 -3.02
C ASP A 74 -13.83 -15.98 -3.35
N ASP A 75 -12.63 -15.85 -3.92
CA ASP A 75 -11.80 -16.99 -4.34
C ASP A 75 -10.34 -16.74 -3.98
N ILE A 76 -10.03 -16.83 -2.69
CA ILE A 76 -8.67 -16.60 -2.18
C ILE A 76 -7.85 -17.88 -2.36
N THR A 77 -6.75 -17.76 -3.11
CA THR A 77 -5.85 -18.86 -3.41
C THR A 77 -4.44 -18.65 -2.85
N PHE A 78 -4.16 -17.46 -2.31
CA PHE A 78 -2.88 -17.11 -1.69
C PHE A 78 -3.18 -16.46 -0.34
N ASP A 79 -2.51 -16.94 0.72
CA ASP A 79 -2.73 -16.47 2.09
C ASP A 79 -1.42 -16.66 2.87
N GLU A 80 -0.69 -15.55 3.09
CA GLU A 80 0.60 -15.57 3.79
C GLU A 80 0.61 -14.56 4.93
N THR A 81 1.18 -14.95 6.06
CA THR A 81 1.48 -14.04 7.15
C THR A 81 2.92 -13.57 7.00
N VAL A 82 3.11 -12.25 7.00
CA VAL A 82 4.41 -11.60 6.75
C VAL A 82 4.72 -10.63 7.87
N GLY A 83 5.99 -10.31 8.05
CA GLY A 83 6.46 -9.39 9.08
C GLY A 83 7.61 -8.53 8.57
N ASP A 84 8.38 -7.97 9.50
CA ASP A 84 9.52 -7.12 9.18
C ASP A 84 10.43 -7.80 8.15
N ASP A 85 10.89 -7.02 7.18
CA ASP A 85 11.82 -7.45 6.11
C ASP A 85 11.19 -8.35 5.05
N TRP A 86 9.88 -8.62 5.14
CA TRP A 86 9.18 -9.38 4.11
C TRP A 86 8.65 -8.47 3.02
N ILE A 87 8.60 -9.00 1.82
CA ILE A 87 7.95 -8.35 0.68
C ILE A 87 6.76 -9.18 0.21
N ALA A 88 5.82 -8.50 -0.44
CA ALA A 88 4.75 -9.13 -1.20
C ALA A 88 4.74 -8.55 -2.61
N LEU A 89 4.58 -9.40 -3.61
CA LEU A 89 4.48 -9.00 -5.01
C LEU A 89 3.07 -9.30 -5.48
N ILE A 90 2.37 -8.28 -5.93
CA ILE A 90 0.97 -8.34 -6.30
C ILE A 90 0.84 -8.12 -7.80
N PRO A 91 0.51 -9.19 -8.55
CA PRO A 91 0.34 -9.06 -10.01
C PRO A 91 -0.88 -8.24 -10.37
N ALA A 92 -0.79 -7.50 -11.48
CA ALA A 92 -1.94 -6.82 -12.06
C ALA A 92 -3.11 -7.81 -12.28
N GLY A 93 -4.32 -7.37 -12.02
CA GLY A 93 -5.53 -8.16 -12.23
C GLY A 93 -5.91 -9.10 -11.09
N LYS A 94 -5.09 -9.22 -10.06
CA LYS A 94 -5.40 -10.06 -8.90
C LYS A 94 -6.11 -9.26 -7.82
N PHE A 95 -7.17 -9.84 -7.26
CA PHE A 95 -7.73 -9.34 -6.00
C PHE A 95 -6.69 -9.53 -4.89
N HIS A 96 -6.52 -8.51 -4.06
CA HIS A 96 -5.64 -8.58 -2.90
C HIS A 96 -6.18 -7.74 -1.75
N ASN A 97 -5.78 -8.10 -0.54
CA ASN A 97 -5.97 -7.30 0.65
C ASN A 97 -4.83 -7.56 1.63
N ILE A 98 -4.55 -6.58 2.46
CA ILE A 98 -3.53 -6.65 3.50
C ILE A 98 -4.19 -6.27 4.80
N ILE A 99 -4.06 -7.15 5.79
CA ILE A 99 -4.75 -7.03 7.07
C ILE A 99 -3.70 -6.95 8.17
N ASN A 100 -3.78 -5.95 9.04
CA ASN A 100 -2.92 -5.90 10.21
C ASN A 100 -3.40 -6.93 11.24
N VAL A 101 -2.62 -7.98 11.45
CA VAL A 101 -2.91 -9.05 12.41
C VAL A 101 -2.01 -8.98 13.64
N GLY A 102 -1.21 -7.92 13.78
CA GLY A 102 -0.36 -7.67 14.94
C GLY A 102 -1.03 -6.79 15.99
N ASP A 103 -0.27 -6.49 17.04
CA ASP A 103 -0.74 -5.68 18.18
C ASP A 103 -0.36 -4.20 18.04
N ASP A 104 0.51 -3.87 17.10
CA ASP A 104 1.01 -2.51 16.85
C ASP A 104 0.63 -2.06 15.45
N ASP A 105 0.88 -0.78 15.14
CA ASP A 105 0.68 -0.25 13.79
C ASP A 105 1.52 -1.02 12.78
N LEU A 106 0.92 -1.36 11.67
CA LEU A 106 1.61 -1.96 10.52
C LEU A 106 2.17 -0.82 9.67
N LYS A 107 3.49 -0.79 9.53
CA LYS A 107 4.20 0.21 8.73
C LYS A 107 4.75 -0.46 7.48
N LEU A 108 4.33 0.02 6.32
CA LEU A 108 4.77 -0.53 5.04
C LEU A 108 4.93 0.55 3.99
N TYR A 109 5.68 0.26 2.95
CA TYR A 109 5.70 1.07 1.75
C TYR A 109 5.35 0.24 0.53
N SER A 110 4.83 0.90 -0.48
CA SER A 110 4.45 0.28 -1.74
C SER A 110 5.10 0.98 -2.91
N LEU A 111 5.44 0.20 -3.92
CA LEU A 111 5.82 0.68 -5.24
C LEU A 111 4.80 0.16 -6.25
N TYR A 112 4.22 1.06 -7.01
CA TYR A 112 3.30 0.75 -8.11
C TYR A 112 4.00 1.01 -9.43
N GLY A 113 3.85 0.12 -10.37
CA GLY A 113 4.41 0.29 -11.69
C GLY A 113 3.40 0.00 -12.80
N PRO A 114 2.85 1.02 -13.44
CA PRO A 114 2.91 2.46 -13.18
C PRO A 114 2.06 2.93 -12.00
N ALA A 115 1.90 4.25 -11.83
CA ALA A 115 1.23 4.83 -10.68
C ALA A 115 -0.24 4.37 -10.54
N GLU A 116 -0.65 4.10 -9.32
CA GLU A 116 -2.04 3.78 -8.95
C GLU A 116 -2.82 5.05 -8.58
N HIS A 117 -2.23 5.90 -7.78
CA HIS A 117 -2.90 7.07 -7.19
C HIS A 117 -2.54 8.33 -7.97
N LEU A 118 -3.43 9.34 -7.91
CA LEU A 118 -3.07 10.66 -8.41
C LEU A 118 -1.85 11.19 -7.65
N PRO A 119 -0.97 11.96 -8.33
CA PRO A 119 0.18 12.56 -7.65
C PRO A 119 -0.26 13.35 -6.42
N GLY A 120 0.47 13.17 -5.31
CA GLY A 120 0.19 13.88 -4.07
C GLY A 120 -0.96 13.32 -3.23
N THR A 121 -1.55 12.21 -3.61
CA THR A 121 -2.63 11.60 -2.82
C THR A 121 -2.18 11.33 -1.40
N ARG A 122 -2.99 11.80 -0.44
CA ARG A 122 -2.79 11.57 1.00
C ARG A 122 -4.12 11.29 1.67
N HIS A 123 -4.15 10.25 2.49
CA HIS A 123 -5.30 9.89 3.30
C HIS A 123 -4.85 9.72 4.74
N GLU A 124 -5.50 10.41 5.68
CA GLU A 124 -5.16 10.27 7.10
C GLU A 124 -5.68 8.95 7.66
N THR A 125 -6.86 8.49 7.18
CA THR A 125 -7.52 7.26 7.66
C THR A 125 -7.99 6.41 6.48
N PHE A 126 -8.30 5.14 6.78
CA PHE A 126 -8.96 4.26 5.80
C PHE A 126 -10.29 4.86 5.32
N ALA A 127 -11.06 5.45 6.23
CA ALA A 127 -12.36 6.05 5.89
C ALA A 127 -12.19 7.18 4.86
N ASP A 128 -11.13 7.98 4.98
CA ASP A 128 -10.83 9.03 4.00
C ASP A 128 -10.52 8.43 2.62
N ALA A 129 -9.77 7.35 2.58
CA ALA A 129 -9.46 6.65 1.33
C ALA A 129 -10.74 6.07 0.70
N ALA A 130 -11.58 5.42 1.49
CA ALA A 130 -12.83 4.82 1.02
C ALA A 130 -13.82 5.88 0.50
N ALA A 131 -13.76 7.09 1.03
CA ALA A 131 -14.62 8.20 0.62
C ALA A 131 -14.07 9.00 -0.57
N ASP A 132 -12.81 8.76 -0.98
CA ASP A 132 -12.17 9.49 -2.07
C ASP A 132 -12.72 9.01 -3.43
N PRO A 133 -13.38 9.87 -4.22
CA PRO A 133 -13.94 9.46 -5.51
C PRO A 133 -12.89 9.10 -6.55
N GLN A 134 -11.61 9.43 -6.32
CA GLN A 134 -10.51 9.04 -7.20
C GLN A 134 -9.99 7.63 -6.93
N GLU A 135 -10.35 7.03 -5.79
CA GLU A 135 -9.95 5.68 -5.42
C GLU A 135 -11.03 4.70 -5.88
N THR A 136 -10.87 4.15 -7.08
CA THR A 136 -11.89 3.34 -7.75
C THR A 136 -11.63 1.83 -7.71
N ASP A 137 -10.48 1.40 -7.18
CA ASP A 137 -10.07 -0.01 -7.22
C ASP A 137 -10.58 -0.84 -6.02
N LEU A 138 -11.13 -0.20 -5.00
CA LEU A 138 -11.73 -0.90 -3.85
C LEU A 138 -12.93 -1.72 -4.29
N VAL A 139 -12.97 -2.95 -3.80
CA VAL A 139 -14.05 -3.90 -4.11
C VAL A 139 -14.62 -4.55 -2.86
#